data_5429cb3b90741f1d3fab9c86bdd7e3f2
#
_entry.id   5429cb3b90741f1d3fab9c86bdd7e3f2
#
_cell.length_a   1.000
_cell.length_b   1.000
_cell.length_c   1.000
_cell.angle_alpha   90.00
_cell.angle_beta   90.00
_cell.angle_gamma   90.00
#
_symmetry.space_group_name_H-M   'P 1'
#
loop_
_entity.id
_entity.type
_entity.pdbx_description
1 polymer ?
#
loop_
_entity_poly.entity_id
_entity_poly.type
_entity_poly.pdbx_seq_one_letter_code
_entity_poly.pdbx_strand_id
1 'polypeptide(L)'
;MVGKRIRLGRIFKDNGKTFVITMDHGVDLGPVKGLEDIKGTVKKVLSGEYKPDAILMNPSMIRLCHEEIVGKLGVIARLDGTATIMGPDITDYRLFSSVKEALMVGADAVATMAFIGVPRESQNSEKIGKISQDCARWGMPHIVEALPPEIVEYHFKPEAKREWPSLEHVRFVDRVAAELGADVVKSYYTGDPDTFKEVVKSCPVPIIVLSGPG
;
A
#
# COMPACT_ATOMS: atom_id res chain seq x y z
N MET A 1 3.34 20.36 4.35
CA MET A 1 4.51 20.07 5.22
C MET A 1 5.70 19.73 4.33
N VAL A 2 6.86 20.40 4.52
CA VAL A 2 8.03 20.27 3.62
C VAL A 2 8.53 18.83 3.54
N GLY A 3 8.70 18.14 4.69
CA GLY A 3 9.21 16.78 4.71
C GLY A 3 8.40 15.78 3.87
N LYS A 4 7.07 15.84 3.92
CA LYS A 4 6.21 14.99 3.07
C LYS A 4 6.45 15.25 1.58
N ARG A 5 6.56 16.53 1.17
CA ARG A 5 6.78 16.89 -0.25
C ARG A 5 8.11 16.38 -0.78
N ILE A 6 9.19 16.55 0.00
CA ILE A 6 10.52 16.05 -0.37
C ILE A 6 10.52 14.53 -0.54
N ARG A 7 9.88 13.81 0.40
CA ARG A 7 9.80 12.35 0.37
C ARG A 7 8.94 11.85 -0.80
N LEU A 8 7.77 12.45 -1.03
CA LEU A 8 6.93 12.10 -2.17
C LEU A 8 7.64 12.32 -3.51
N GLY A 9 8.50 13.34 -3.62
CA GLY A 9 9.32 13.59 -4.81
C GLY A 9 10.36 12.48 -5.11
N ARG A 10 10.60 11.54 -4.18
CA ARG A 10 11.41 10.34 -4.44
C ARG A 10 10.58 9.14 -4.92
N ILE A 11 9.26 9.21 -4.71
CA ILE A 11 8.30 8.16 -5.11
C ILE A 11 7.66 8.54 -6.45
N PHE A 12 7.26 9.80 -6.60
CA PHE A 12 6.62 10.30 -7.83
C PHE A 12 7.63 11.02 -8.70
N LYS A 13 7.54 10.81 -10.01
CA LYS A 13 8.31 11.56 -11.01
C LYS A 13 7.77 12.99 -11.19
N ASP A 14 8.53 13.82 -11.88
CA ASP A 14 8.15 15.20 -12.19
C ASP A 14 6.80 15.34 -12.92
N ASN A 15 6.39 14.33 -13.66
CA ASN A 15 5.10 14.25 -14.34
C ASN A 15 3.93 13.82 -13.41
N GLY A 16 4.18 13.68 -12.09
CA GLY A 16 3.19 13.26 -11.10
C GLY A 16 2.80 11.77 -11.14
N LYS A 17 3.50 10.95 -11.94
CA LYS A 17 3.24 9.50 -12.04
C LYS A 17 4.26 8.70 -11.25
N THR A 18 3.89 7.48 -10.89
CA THR A 18 4.79 6.53 -10.23
C THR A 18 4.45 5.09 -10.65
N PHE A 19 5.48 4.28 -10.76
CA PHE A 19 5.36 2.83 -10.87
C PHE A 19 5.95 2.20 -9.61
N VAL A 20 5.07 1.68 -8.76
CA VAL A 20 5.46 1.04 -7.48
C VAL A 20 5.37 -0.47 -7.62
N ILE A 21 6.46 -1.16 -7.28
CA ILE A 21 6.42 -2.62 -7.13
C ILE A 21 6.20 -2.99 -5.67
N THR A 22 5.30 -3.96 -5.42
CA THR A 22 4.96 -4.41 -4.06
C THR A 22 5.59 -5.77 -3.78
N MET A 23 6.30 -5.89 -2.66
CA MET A 23 6.98 -7.11 -2.20
C MET A 23 6.75 -7.34 -0.70
N ASP A 24 5.61 -6.94 -0.19
CA ASP A 24 5.21 -7.03 1.22
C ASP A 24 4.32 -8.25 1.53
N HIS A 25 3.91 -9.00 0.52
CA HIS A 25 2.94 -10.10 0.61
C HIS A 25 3.34 -11.24 1.57
N GLY A 26 4.64 -11.41 1.82
CA GLY A 26 5.13 -12.52 2.64
C GLY A 26 4.66 -12.49 4.09
N VAL A 27 4.24 -11.35 4.62
CA VAL A 27 3.72 -11.24 5.99
C VAL A 27 2.35 -11.90 6.14
N ASP A 28 1.57 -11.94 5.07
CA ASP A 28 0.20 -12.47 5.07
C ASP A 28 0.11 -13.86 4.43
N LEU A 29 0.87 -14.08 3.36
CA LEU A 29 0.77 -15.24 2.50
C LEU A 29 1.92 -16.25 2.70
N GLY A 30 2.96 -15.90 3.47
CA GLY A 30 4.16 -16.72 3.60
C GLY A 30 5.04 -16.68 2.33
N PRO A 31 5.71 -17.78 1.95
CA PRO A 31 6.58 -17.83 0.79
C PRO A 31 5.77 -17.82 -0.52
N VAL A 32 5.57 -16.65 -1.08
CA VAL A 32 4.86 -16.44 -2.34
C VAL A 32 5.78 -16.74 -3.52
N LYS A 33 5.25 -17.39 -4.55
CA LYS A 33 5.99 -17.66 -5.79
C LYS A 33 6.59 -16.37 -6.36
N GLY A 34 7.89 -16.36 -6.55
CA GLY A 34 8.66 -15.22 -7.03
C GLY A 34 9.16 -14.28 -5.92
N LEU A 35 8.80 -14.51 -4.66
CA LEU A 35 9.30 -13.78 -3.49
C LEU A 35 10.02 -14.69 -2.49
N GLU A 36 10.28 -15.95 -2.83
CA GLU A 36 11.04 -16.91 -1.98
C GLU A 36 12.49 -16.43 -1.78
N ASP A 37 13.12 -15.91 -2.84
CA ASP A 37 14.40 -15.20 -2.78
C ASP A 37 14.17 -13.71 -3.06
N ILE A 38 13.81 -12.97 -2.03
CA ILE A 38 13.45 -11.55 -2.16
C ILE A 38 14.62 -10.70 -2.68
N LYS A 39 15.88 -10.99 -2.29
CA LYS A 39 17.06 -10.28 -2.79
C LYS A 39 17.26 -10.52 -4.28
N GLY A 40 17.17 -11.77 -4.71
CA GLY A 40 17.27 -12.16 -6.12
C GLY A 40 16.17 -11.50 -6.95
N THR A 41 14.94 -11.45 -6.44
CA THR A 41 13.82 -10.80 -7.11
C THR A 41 14.02 -9.27 -7.22
N VAL A 42 14.49 -8.61 -6.18
CA VAL A 42 14.83 -7.17 -6.25
C VAL A 42 15.90 -6.91 -7.31
N LYS A 43 16.97 -7.70 -7.35
CA LYS A 43 18.02 -7.58 -8.39
C LYS A 43 17.46 -7.75 -9.80
N LYS A 44 16.61 -8.77 -10.00
CA LYS A 44 15.97 -9.06 -11.28
C LYS A 44 15.08 -7.89 -11.75
N VAL A 45 14.27 -7.34 -10.85
CA VAL A 45 13.40 -6.19 -11.14
C VAL A 45 14.21 -4.96 -11.52
N LEU A 46 15.30 -4.68 -10.79
CA LEU A 46 16.15 -3.52 -11.06
C LEU A 46 17.00 -3.66 -12.32
N SER A 47 17.24 -4.88 -12.81
CA SER A 47 17.93 -5.14 -14.07
C SER A 47 16.99 -5.20 -15.29
N GLY A 48 15.68 -5.16 -15.07
CA GLY A 48 14.68 -5.19 -16.12
C GLY A 48 14.63 -3.91 -16.95
N GLU A 49 13.97 -3.98 -18.10
CA GLU A 49 13.76 -2.85 -19.01
C GLU A 49 12.91 -1.73 -18.35
N TYR A 50 11.85 -2.14 -17.64
CA TYR A 50 10.95 -1.23 -16.93
C TYR A 50 11.29 -1.22 -15.45
N LYS A 51 12.03 -0.20 -15.01
CA LYS A 51 12.41 -0.06 -13.62
C LYS A 51 11.29 0.64 -12.83
N PRO A 52 10.94 0.14 -11.64
CA PRO A 52 10.02 0.85 -10.76
C PRO A 52 10.64 2.15 -10.24
N ASP A 53 9.77 3.09 -9.87
CA ASP A 53 10.16 4.34 -9.20
C ASP A 53 10.27 4.15 -7.69
N ALA A 54 9.47 3.25 -7.14
CA ALA A 54 9.48 2.92 -5.72
C ALA A 54 9.19 1.44 -5.47
N ILE A 55 9.59 0.99 -4.28
CA ILE A 55 9.34 -0.37 -3.80
C ILE A 55 8.59 -0.31 -2.46
N LEU A 56 7.57 -1.15 -2.30
CA LEU A 56 6.83 -1.33 -1.06
C LEU A 56 7.22 -2.67 -0.44
N MET A 57 7.74 -2.62 0.78
CA MET A 57 8.25 -3.80 1.52
C MET A 57 7.98 -3.66 3.02
N ASN A 58 8.06 -4.77 3.74
CA ASN A 58 8.10 -4.75 5.20
C ASN A 58 9.47 -4.24 5.71
N PRO A 59 9.57 -3.52 6.84
CA PRO A 59 10.83 -2.97 7.33
C PRO A 59 11.97 -3.98 7.49
N SER A 60 11.66 -5.22 7.88
CA SER A 60 12.63 -6.30 7.96
C SER A 60 13.22 -6.67 6.59
N MET A 61 12.39 -6.65 5.55
CA MET A 61 12.84 -6.93 4.18
C MET A 61 13.60 -5.76 3.58
N ILE A 62 13.25 -4.51 3.93
CA ILE A 62 14.04 -3.33 3.57
C ILE A 62 15.46 -3.46 4.13
N ARG A 63 15.61 -3.84 5.42
CA ARG A 63 16.94 -4.08 6.02
C ARG A 63 17.71 -5.17 5.27
N LEU A 64 17.03 -6.25 4.91
CA LEU A 64 17.66 -7.37 4.20
C LEU A 64 18.14 -6.96 2.80
N CYS A 65 17.39 -6.12 2.09
CA CYS A 65 17.62 -5.73 0.69
C CYS A 65 18.28 -4.35 0.54
N HIS A 66 18.78 -3.73 1.61
CA HIS A 66 19.24 -2.33 1.57
C HIS A 66 20.34 -2.07 0.52
N GLU A 67 21.29 -2.99 0.35
CA GLU A 67 22.37 -2.86 -0.64
C GLU A 67 21.84 -2.84 -2.09
N GLU A 68 20.76 -3.56 -2.34
CA GLU A 68 20.14 -3.62 -3.67
C GLU A 68 19.37 -2.36 -4.01
N ILE A 69 18.72 -1.70 -3.02
CA ILE A 69 17.77 -0.60 -3.24
C ILE A 69 18.34 0.80 -3.00
N VAL A 70 19.43 0.93 -2.23
CA VAL A 70 20.00 2.22 -1.85
C VAL A 70 20.32 3.10 -3.07
N GLY A 71 19.81 4.33 -3.07
CA GLY A 71 20.05 5.31 -4.14
C GLY A 71 19.37 5.00 -5.49
N LYS A 72 18.52 3.97 -5.58
CA LYS A 72 17.91 3.53 -6.84
C LYS A 72 16.40 3.72 -6.88
N LEU A 73 15.72 3.64 -5.75
CA LEU A 73 14.27 3.62 -5.62
C LEU A 73 13.79 4.47 -4.44
N GLY A 74 12.57 5.01 -4.54
CA GLY A 74 11.81 5.41 -3.37
C GLY A 74 11.42 4.19 -2.54
N VAL A 75 11.42 4.32 -1.22
CA VAL A 75 11.16 3.21 -0.30
C VAL A 75 9.86 3.45 0.47
N ILE A 76 8.93 2.52 0.37
CA ILE A 76 7.65 2.54 1.09
C ILE A 76 7.66 1.39 2.10
N ALA A 77 7.48 1.71 3.39
CA ALA A 77 7.45 0.70 4.44
C ALA A 77 6.01 0.32 4.82
N ARG A 78 5.63 -0.96 4.71
CA ARG A 78 4.39 -1.49 5.26
C ARG A 78 4.48 -1.52 6.78
N LEU A 79 3.47 -1.00 7.49
CA LEU A 79 3.47 -0.96 8.95
C LEU A 79 2.50 -1.95 9.59
N ASP A 80 1.55 -2.46 8.84
CA ASP A 80 0.48 -3.35 9.31
C ASP A 80 0.44 -4.68 8.55
N GLY A 81 -0.21 -5.63 9.17
CA GLY A 81 -0.36 -7.03 8.77
C GLY A 81 -0.86 -7.81 9.97
N THR A 82 -0.14 -8.84 10.38
CA THR A 82 -0.40 -9.68 11.56
C THR A 82 -1.46 -10.74 11.39
N ALA A 83 -2.37 -10.60 10.45
CA ALA A 83 -3.28 -11.65 10.05
C ALA A 83 -2.71 -12.39 8.82
N THR A 84 -2.85 -13.70 8.79
CA THR A 84 -2.36 -14.52 7.69
C THR A 84 -3.48 -15.38 7.12
N ILE A 85 -3.29 -15.91 5.92
CA ILE A 85 -4.23 -16.88 5.31
C ILE A 85 -4.46 -18.14 6.15
N MET A 86 -3.62 -18.41 7.14
CA MET A 86 -3.79 -19.52 8.09
C MET A 86 -4.56 -19.11 9.35
N GLY A 87 -4.78 -17.81 9.55
CA GLY A 87 -5.49 -17.28 10.69
C GLY A 87 -7.02 -17.29 10.51
N PRO A 88 -7.77 -17.11 11.59
CA PRO A 88 -9.24 -17.17 11.55
C PRO A 88 -9.89 -15.93 10.90
N ASP A 89 -9.20 -14.80 10.86
CA ASP A 89 -9.70 -13.54 10.33
C ASP A 89 -8.58 -12.74 9.68
N ILE A 90 -8.50 -12.81 8.37
CA ILE A 90 -7.49 -12.11 7.57
C ILE A 90 -7.63 -10.59 7.63
N THR A 91 -8.75 -10.06 8.08
CA THR A 91 -9.00 -8.61 8.18
C THR A 91 -8.54 -8.01 9.52
N ASP A 92 -8.10 -8.83 10.48
CA ASP A 92 -7.58 -8.36 11.78
C ASP A 92 -6.15 -7.83 11.67
N TYR A 93 -5.94 -6.86 10.78
CA TYR A 93 -4.64 -6.22 10.60
C TYR A 93 -4.32 -5.25 11.71
N ARG A 94 -3.23 -5.55 12.40
CA ARG A 94 -2.65 -4.67 13.43
C ARG A 94 -1.28 -4.18 13.01
N LEU A 95 -0.79 -3.19 13.73
CA LEU A 95 0.57 -2.69 13.51
C LEU A 95 1.59 -3.71 14.04
N PHE A 96 2.57 -4.05 13.22
CA PHE A 96 3.78 -4.76 13.62
C PHE A 96 5.02 -3.85 13.58
N SER A 97 4.86 -2.62 13.07
CA SER A 97 5.92 -1.64 12.95
C SER A 97 5.38 -0.23 13.22
N SER A 98 6.23 0.79 13.19
CA SER A 98 5.91 2.18 13.49
C SER A 98 6.52 3.13 12.47
N VAL A 99 6.03 4.39 12.46
CA VAL A 99 6.61 5.46 11.64
C VAL A 99 8.09 5.72 12.01
N LYS A 100 8.46 5.57 13.30
CA LYS A 100 9.86 5.69 13.73
C LYS A 100 10.73 4.59 13.14
N GLU A 101 10.24 3.36 13.13
CA GLU A 101 10.99 2.26 12.53
C GLU A 101 11.13 2.44 11.01
N ALA A 102 10.08 2.91 10.33
CA ALA A 102 10.16 3.26 8.93
C ALA A 102 11.24 4.33 8.64
N LEU A 103 11.34 5.36 9.50
CA LEU A 103 12.41 6.35 9.41
C LEU A 103 13.81 5.73 9.57
N MET A 104 13.96 4.81 10.52
CA MET A 104 15.25 4.15 10.80
C MET A 104 15.71 3.25 9.64
N VAL A 105 14.80 2.70 8.85
CA VAL A 105 15.14 1.93 7.64
C VAL A 105 15.22 2.79 6.38
N GLY A 106 15.09 4.12 6.50
CA GLY A 106 15.25 5.05 5.39
C GLY A 106 14.02 5.15 4.48
N ALA A 107 12.82 4.82 4.97
CA ALA A 107 11.61 4.89 4.15
C ALA A 107 11.23 6.33 3.79
N ASP A 108 10.71 6.50 2.58
CA ASP A 108 10.17 7.76 2.03
C ASP A 108 8.67 7.90 2.24
N ALA A 109 7.96 6.80 2.45
CA ALA A 109 6.57 6.76 2.86
C ALA A 109 6.28 5.53 3.71
N VAL A 110 5.14 5.54 4.39
CA VAL A 110 4.60 4.33 5.02
C VAL A 110 3.29 3.94 4.36
N ALA A 111 2.97 2.64 4.43
CA ALA A 111 1.73 2.09 3.92
C ALA A 111 0.98 1.34 5.02
N THR A 112 -0.35 1.51 5.05
CA THR A 112 -1.29 0.71 5.85
C THR A 112 -2.47 0.28 4.99
N MET A 113 -3.16 -0.77 5.42
CA MET A 113 -4.32 -1.30 4.73
C MET A 113 -5.61 -0.92 5.47
N ALA A 114 -6.60 -0.43 4.72
CA ALA A 114 -7.93 -0.10 5.20
C ALA A 114 -8.93 -1.16 4.74
N PHE A 115 -9.39 -1.99 5.66
CA PHE A 115 -10.51 -2.90 5.43
C PHE A 115 -11.81 -2.21 5.86
N ILE A 116 -12.65 -1.88 4.90
CA ILE A 116 -13.92 -1.20 5.10
C ILE A 116 -15.07 -2.18 4.80
N GLY A 117 -16.15 -2.12 5.58
CA GLY A 117 -17.28 -3.05 5.46
C GLY A 117 -17.03 -4.42 6.10
N VAL A 118 -16.08 -4.53 7.02
CA VAL A 118 -15.70 -5.77 7.71
C VAL A 118 -15.99 -5.67 9.23
N PRO A 119 -16.08 -6.80 9.96
CA PRO A 119 -16.41 -6.77 11.40
C PRO A 119 -15.46 -5.93 12.27
N ARG A 120 -14.21 -5.74 11.85
CA ARG A 120 -13.19 -4.98 12.60
C ARG A 120 -12.91 -3.59 12.03
N GLU A 121 -13.81 -3.04 11.24
CA GLU A 121 -13.66 -1.74 10.56
C GLU A 121 -13.28 -0.61 11.52
N SER A 122 -13.95 -0.49 12.67
CA SER A 122 -13.67 0.60 13.62
C SER A 122 -12.24 0.54 14.18
N GLN A 123 -11.72 -0.66 14.46
CA GLN A 123 -10.34 -0.86 14.93
C GLN A 123 -9.33 -0.55 13.82
N ASN A 124 -9.69 -0.90 12.58
CA ASN A 124 -8.89 -0.61 11.41
C ASN A 124 -8.80 0.90 11.15
N SER A 125 -9.94 1.60 11.22
CA SER A 125 -10.01 3.06 11.07
C SER A 125 -9.24 3.80 12.17
N GLU A 126 -9.35 3.36 13.42
CA GLU A 126 -8.58 3.90 14.55
C GLU A 126 -7.07 3.75 14.33
N LYS A 127 -6.61 2.58 13.85
CA LYS A 127 -5.22 2.32 13.49
C LYS A 127 -4.72 3.32 12.46
N ILE A 128 -5.47 3.54 11.37
CA ILE A 128 -5.12 4.46 10.28
C ILE A 128 -5.02 5.89 10.81
N GLY A 129 -6.00 6.34 11.59
CA GLY A 129 -5.99 7.68 12.18
C GLY A 129 -4.78 7.92 13.08
N LYS A 130 -4.39 6.94 13.90
CA LYS A 130 -3.18 7.01 14.75
C LYS A 130 -1.90 7.13 13.92
N ILE A 131 -1.76 6.31 12.87
CA ILE A 131 -0.59 6.39 11.98
C ILE A 131 -0.55 7.71 11.22
N SER A 132 -1.69 8.22 10.77
CA SER A 132 -1.77 9.54 10.10
C SER A 132 -1.26 10.67 11.00
N GLN A 133 -1.60 10.65 12.30
CA GLN A 133 -1.09 11.62 13.28
C GLN A 133 0.42 11.52 13.47
N ASP A 134 0.96 10.30 13.58
CA ASP A 134 2.41 10.10 13.69
C ASP A 134 3.12 10.52 12.39
N CYS A 135 2.56 10.21 11.23
CA CYS A 135 3.06 10.67 9.94
C CYS A 135 3.10 12.20 9.83
N ALA A 136 2.09 12.87 10.37
CA ALA A 136 2.08 14.34 10.45
C ALA A 136 3.23 14.87 11.34
N ARG A 137 3.48 14.26 12.49
CA ARG A 137 4.58 14.66 13.40
C ARG A 137 5.96 14.52 12.74
N TRP A 138 6.17 13.46 11.99
CA TRP A 138 7.48 13.12 11.42
C TRP A 138 7.68 13.59 9.97
N GLY A 139 6.69 14.26 9.37
CA GLY A 139 6.76 14.65 7.96
C GLY A 139 6.87 13.44 7.02
N MET A 140 6.28 12.31 7.42
CA MET A 140 6.24 11.06 6.67
C MET A 140 4.94 11.00 5.85
N PRO A 141 4.99 10.75 4.53
CA PRO A 141 3.79 10.48 3.75
C PRO A 141 3.12 9.17 4.19
N HIS A 142 1.78 9.17 4.26
CA HIS A 142 0.97 8.00 4.56
C HIS A 142 0.19 7.56 3.32
N ILE A 143 0.49 6.39 2.80
CA ILE A 143 -0.25 5.74 1.73
C ILE A 143 -1.24 4.76 2.38
N VAL A 144 -2.54 4.91 2.12
CA VAL A 144 -3.55 4.00 2.62
C VAL A 144 -4.08 3.17 1.47
N GLU A 145 -3.91 1.86 1.55
CA GLU A 145 -4.49 0.90 0.61
C GLU A 145 -5.93 0.63 1.02
N ALA A 146 -6.87 1.13 0.24
CA ALA A 146 -8.30 1.05 0.53
C ALA A 146 -8.92 -0.16 -0.16
N LEU A 147 -9.43 -1.11 0.62
CA LEU A 147 -10.04 -2.33 0.12
C LEU A 147 -11.57 -2.26 0.24
N PRO A 148 -12.28 -2.26 -0.90
CA PRO A 148 -13.73 -2.43 -0.88
C PRO A 148 -14.12 -3.86 -0.46
N PRO A 149 -15.34 -4.06 0.07
CA PRO A 149 -15.77 -5.35 0.64
C PRO A 149 -15.62 -6.54 -0.31
N GLU A 150 -15.92 -6.36 -1.60
CA GLU A 150 -15.82 -7.41 -2.62
C GLU A 150 -14.38 -7.90 -2.78
N ILE A 151 -13.43 -6.99 -2.62
CA ILE A 151 -12.01 -7.30 -2.76
C ILE A 151 -11.50 -8.08 -1.55
N VAL A 152 -11.98 -7.76 -0.36
CA VAL A 152 -11.57 -8.46 0.86
C VAL A 152 -11.82 -9.96 0.74
N GLU A 153 -12.94 -10.35 0.12
CA GLU A 153 -13.29 -11.76 0.02
C GLU A 153 -12.30 -12.56 -0.82
N TYR A 154 -11.85 -12.05 -1.96
CA TYR A 154 -10.96 -12.79 -2.85
C TYR A 154 -9.50 -12.34 -2.86
N HIS A 155 -9.16 -11.22 -2.24
CA HIS A 155 -7.75 -10.82 -2.08
C HIS A 155 -6.91 -11.93 -1.44
N PHE A 156 -7.54 -12.73 -0.61
CA PHE A 156 -6.94 -13.84 0.14
C PHE A 156 -7.41 -15.23 -0.31
N LYS A 157 -8.26 -15.31 -1.33
CA LYS A 157 -8.74 -16.58 -1.92
C LYS A 157 -8.36 -16.59 -3.41
N PRO A 158 -7.16 -17.11 -3.76
CA PRO A 158 -6.67 -17.10 -5.16
C PRO A 158 -7.59 -17.80 -6.16
N GLU A 159 -8.40 -18.74 -5.68
CA GLU A 159 -9.38 -19.50 -6.48
C GLU A 159 -10.69 -18.76 -6.73
N ALA A 160 -10.95 -17.67 -6.00
CA ALA A 160 -12.17 -16.90 -6.21
C ALA A 160 -12.14 -16.17 -7.56
N LYS A 161 -13.29 -16.15 -8.25
CA LYS A 161 -13.43 -15.39 -9.49
C LYS A 161 -13.25 -13.91 -9.19
N ARG A 162 -12.25 -13.31 -9.81
CA ARG A 162 -11.98 -11.88 -9.68
C ARG A 162 -12.96 -11.08 -10.52
N GLU A 163 -13.74 -10.27 -9.85
CA GLU A 163 -14.63 -9.28 -10.48
C GLU A 163 -14.12 -7.87 -10.14
N TRP A 164 -14.40 -6.91 -11.02
CA TRP A 164 -14.11 -5.51 -10.72
C TRP A 164 -15.02 -5.05 -9.57
N PRO A 165 -14.49 -4.32 -8.60
CA PRO A 165 -15.32 -3.78 -7.53
C PRO A 165 -16.27 -2.70 -8.07
N SER A 166 -17.39 -2.52 -7.39
CA SER A 166 -18.38 -1.51 -7.78
C SER A 166 -17.81 -0.10 -7.65
N LEU A 167 -18.23 0.79 -8.58
CA LEU A 167 -17.89 2.21 -8.51
C LEU A 167 -18.24 2.82 -7.13
N GLU A 168 -19.40 2.47 -6.61
CA GLU A 168 -19.90 3.02 -5.34
C GLU A 168 -18.98 2.63 -4.18
N HIS A 169 -18.58 1.36 -4.08
CA HIS A 169 -17.72 0.89 -3.01
C HIS A 169 -16.30 1.45 -3.14
N VAL A 170 -15.72 1.50 -4.33
CA VAL A 170 -14.38 2.10 -4.51
C VAL A 170 -14.39 3.58 -4.11
N ARG A 171 -15.37 4.36 -4.56
CA ARG A 171 -15.53 5.76 -4.15
C ARG A 171 -15.66 5.93 -2.64
N PHE A 172 -16.43 5.03 -2.02
CA PHE A 172 -16.68 5.07 -0.58
C PHE A 172 -15.39 4.82 0.21
N VAL A 173 -14.69 3.71 -0.08
CA VAL A 173 -13.49 3.35 0.68
C VAL A 173 -12.34 4.33 0.47
N ASP A 174 -12.16 4.84 -0.75
CA ASP A 174 -11.15 5.85 -1.05
C ASP A 174 -11.41 7.16 -0.30
N ARG A 175 -12.68 7.57 -0.24
CA ARG A 175 -13.06 8.76 0.53
C ARG A 175 -12.83 8.56 2.03
N VAL A 176 -13.20 7.43 2.58
CA VAL A 176 -12.94 7.11 3.99
C VAL A 176 -11.44 7.13 4.29
N ALA A 177 -10.61 6.51 3.45
CA ALA A 177 -9.15 6.52 3.62
C ALA A 177 -8.58 7.94 3.62
N ALA A 178 -9.04 8.81 2.72
CA ALA A 178 -8.63 10.21 2.67
C ALA A 178 -9.05 10.99 3.93
N GLU A 179 -10.28 10.81 4.42
CA GLU A 179 -10.78 11.47 5.64
C GLU A 179 -10.04 10.98 6.90
N LEU A 180 -9.54 9.75 6.91
CA LEU A 180 -8.70 9.21 7.99
C LEU A 180 -7.25 9.73 7.93
N GLY A 181 -6.91 10.55 6.94
CA GLY A 181 -5.65 11.29 6.85
C GLY A 181 -4.61 10.67 5.94
N ALA A 182 -5.01 9.88 4.94
CA ALA A 182 -4.10 9.47 3.88
C ALA A 182 -3.56 10.68 3.12
N ASP A 183 -2.27 10.67 2.79
CA ASP A 183 -1.68 11.61 1.84
C ASP A 183 -1.81 11.12 0.39
N VAL A 184 -1.91 9.81 0.22
CA VAL A 184 -2.13 9.11 -1.06
C VAL A 184 -3.02 7.89 -0.78
N VAL A 185 -4.00 7.64 -1.63
CA VAL A 185 -4.80 6.42 -1.59
C VAL A 185 -4.28 5.43 -2.64
N LYS A 186 -4.06 4.17 -2.23
CA LYS A 186 -3.81 3.05 -3.13
C LYS A 186 -5.16 2.36 -3.35
N SER A 187 -5.74 2.59 -4.53
CA SER A 187 -7.12 2.27 -4.88
C SER A 187 -7.24 1.12 -5.87
N TYR A 188 -8.37 0.45 -5.85
CA TYR A 188 -8.72 -0.53 -6.87
C TYR A 188 -9.33 0.14 -8.10
N TYR A 189 -8.97 -0.39 -9.29
CA TYR A 189 -9.58 0.04 -10.54
C TYR A 189 -11.00 -0.55 -10.69
N THR A 190 -11.90 0.22 -11.25
CA THR A 190 -13.32 -0.18 -11.44
C THR A 190 -13.57 -0.96 -12.74
N GLY A 191 -12.52 -1.25 -13.52
CA GLY A 191 -12.62 -1.96 -14.79
C GLY A 191 -12.93 -1.07 -16.01
N ASP A 192 -13.35 0.17 -15.78
CA ASP A 192 -13.71 1.11 -16.83
C ASP A 192 -13.18 2.53 -16.55
N PRO A 193 -12.58 3.23 -17.56
CA PRO A 193 -11.99 4.55 -17.36
C PRO A 193 -13.00 5.66 -16.98
N ASP A 194 -14.23 5.57 -17.43
CA ASP A 194 -15.23 6.62 -17.16
C ASP A 194 -15.77 6.50 -15.74
N THR A 195 -16.01 5.29 -15.27
CA THR A 195 -16.35 5.06 -13.86
C THR A 195 -15.19 5.42 -12.94
N PHE A 196 -13.94 5.12 -13.32
CA PHE A 196 -12.79 5.49 -12.50
C PHE A 196 -12.55 7.00 -12.41
N LYS A 197 -12.94 7.78 -13.41
CA LYS A 197 -12.95 9.26 -13.31
C LYS A 197 -13.82 9.76 -12.15
N GLU A 198 -14.96 9.10 -11.89
CA GLU A 198 -15.81 9.46 -10.76
C GLU A 198 -15.18 9.12 -9.41
N VAL A 199 -14.38 8.03 -9.34
CA VAL A 199 -13.55 7.74 -8.18
C VAL A 199 -12.57 8.89 -7.92
N VAL A 200 -11.81 9.28 -8.95
CA VAL A 200 -10.80 10.36 -8.84
C VAL A 200 -11.45 11.69 -8.43
N LYS A 201 -12.62 12.04 -8.96
CA LYS A 201 -13.35 13.26 -8.57
C LYS A 201 -13.79 13.27 -7.11
N SER A 202 -14.06 12.09 -6.53
CA SER A 202 -14.56 11.97 -5.16
C SER A 202 -13.44 11.86 -4.10
N CYS A 203 -12.22 11.58 -4.51
CA CYS A 203 -11.06 11.45 -3.63
C CYS A 203 -10.24 12.75 -3.61
N PRO A 204 -10.11 13.43 -2.45
CA PRO A 204 -9.42 14.73 -2.38
C PRO A 204 -7.89 14.65 -2.36
N VAL A 205 -7.32 13.43 -2.40
CA VAL A 205 -5.86 13.18 -2.40
C VAL A 205 -5.45 12.38 -3.64
N PRO A 206 -4.16 12.39 -4.03
CA PRO A 206 -3.66 11.58 -5.14
C PRO A 206 -3.98 10.09 -4.98
N ILE A 207 -4.20 9.41 -6.10
CA ILE A 207 -4.49 7.99 -6.17
C ILE A 207 -3.35 7.25 -6.89
N ILE A 208 -2.90 6.13 -6.32
CA ILE A 208 -2.12 5.10 -6.98
C ILE A 208 -3.06 3.92 -7.27
N VAL A 209 -3.14 3.50 -8.51
CA VAL A 209 -4.04 2.41 -8.91
C VAL A 209 -3.36 1.06 -8.69
N LEU A 210 -4.03 0.16 -7.98
CA LEU A 210 -3.66 -1.24 -7.92
C LEU A 210 -3.84 -1.91 -9.27
N SER A 211 -2.96 -2.87 -9.60
CA SER A 211 -3.18 -3.75 -10.74
C SER A 211 -4.47 -4.55 -10.52
N GLY A 212 -5.34 -4.51 -11.51
CA GLY A 212 -6.59 -5.24 -11.48
C GLY A 212 -6.42 -6.75 -11.69
N PRO A 213 -7.55 -7.47 -11.89
CA PRO A 213 -7.51 -8.88 -12.24
C PRO A 213 -6.63 -9.07 -13.48
N GLY A 214 -5.57 -9.89 -13.34
CA GLY A 214 -4.68 -10.25 -14.44
C GLY A 214 -5.26 -11.38 -15.29
#